data_3ce8041de943369c525d018abd60dcba
#
_entry.id   3ce8041de943369c525d018abd60dcba
#
_cell.length_a   1.000
_cell.length_b   1.000
_cell.length_c   1.000
_cell.angle_alpha   90.00
_cell.angle_beta   90.00
_cell.angle_gamma   90.00
#
_symmetry.space_group_name_H-M   'P 1'
#
loop_
_entity.id
_entity.type
_entity.pdbx_description
1 polymer ?
#
loop_
_entity_poly.entity_id
_entity_poly.type
_entity_poly.pdbx_seq_one_letter_code
_entity_poly.pdbx_strand_id
1 'polypeptide(L)'
;PTRRSSDLIGLKKPIIVTPRPGSNGEHYLLICGEGRFKAFKTLGHQEIPAMVMNVDDESAFIMSLTENIARRKFSPLELLTGIEQLRDQGYDKKAIAQKTGLSPEYVQGILYLLKNGEERLLMAVGSGRIPLNAAITIAGAGTDDKSVQAALQEAYESGKLRGSQLIQARRVIERRRTQ
;
A
#
# COMPACT_ATOMS: atom_id res chain seq x y z
N PRO A 1 20.16 19.34 -37.40
CA PRO A 1 20.77 18.98 -36.12
C PRO A 1 20.04 17.78 -35.57
N THR A 2 20.67 16.63 -35.73
CA THR A 2 20.22 15.35 -35.22
C THR A 2 20.18 15.45 -33.68
N ARG A 3 18.98 15.45 -33.09
CA ARG A 3 18.82 15.28 -31.66
C ARG A 3 19.57 14.00 -31.26
N ARG A 4 20.55 14.16 -30.39
CA ARG A 4 21.34 13.03 -29.91
C ARG A 4 20.42 12.06 -29.20
N SER A 5 20.60 10.78 -29.44
CA SER A 5 19.91 9.65 -28.79
C SER A 5 19.95 9.72 -27.25
N SER A 6 20.86 10.52 -26.69
CA SER A 6 20.98 10.79 -25.24
C SER A 6 19.82 11.60 -24.66
N ASP A 7 19.10 12.39 -25.46
CA ASP A 7 17.97 13.19 -24.99
C ASP A 7 16.70 12.32 -24.79
N LEU A 8 16.68 11.12 -25.34
CA LEU A 8 15.65 10.09 -25.15
C LEU A 8 15.92 9.18 -23.94
N ILE A 9 17.08 9.28 -23.32
CA ILE A 9 17.48 8.43 -22.17
C ILE A 9 16.75 8.84 -20.88
N GLY A 10 16.09 9.99 -20.84
CA GLY A 10 15.33 10.46 -19.67
C GLY A 10 14.16 9.57 -19.27
N LEU A 11 13.47 8.94 -20.21
CA LEU A 11 12.32 8.07 -19.94
C LEU A 11 12.61 6.62 -20.30
N LYS A 12 13.29 5.90 -19.40
CA LYS A 12 13.60 4.47 -19.59
C LYS A 12 12.35 3.58 -19.64
N LYS A 13 11.21 4.05 -19.14
CA LYS A 13 9.93 3.33 -19.16
C LYS A 13 8.79 4.30 -19.46
N PRO A 14 7.88 4.01 -20.41
CA PRO A 14 6.70 4.82 -20.66
C PRO A 14 5.77 4.82 -19.45
N ILE A 15 4.88 5.81 -19.35
CA ILE A 15 3.73 5.73 -18.46
C ILE A 15 2.75 4.70 -18.99
N ILE A 16 1.86 4.17 -18.14
CA ILE A 16 0.81 3.24 -18.56
C ILE A 16 -0.54 3.93 -18.37
N VAL A 17 -1.34 3.91 -19.43
CA VAL A 17 -2.65 4.55 -19.46
C VAL A 17 -3.69 3.59 -20.05
N THR A 18 -4.96 3.83 -19.72
CA THR A 18 -6.10 3.12 -20.32
C THR A 18 -7.10 4.13 -20.89
N PRO A 19 -7.69 3.90 -22.09
CA PRO A 19 -8.69 4.79 -22.63
C PRO A 19 -9.98 4.71 -21.83
N ARG A 20 -10.66 5.86 -21.70
CA ARG A 20 -11.99 5.98 -21.12
C ARG A 20 -12.85 6.87 -21.99
N PRO A 21 -14.15 6.55 -22.16
CA PRO A 21 -15.08 7.43 -22.84
C PRO A 21 -15.25 8.73 -22.05
N GLY A 22 -15.26 9.84 -22.72
CA GLY A 22 -15.48 11.16 -22.14
C GLY A 22 -16.51 11.95 -22.92
N SER A 23 -17.10 12.96 -22.30
CA SER A 23 -18.13 13.83 -22.91
C SER A 23 -17.62 14.61 -24.14
N ASN A 24 -16.32 14.87 -24.20
CA ASN A 24 -15.65 15.63 -25.28
C ASN A 24 -14.67 14.75 -26.10
N GLY A 25 -14.90 13.43 -26.12
CA GLY A 25 -14.02 12.47 -26.80
C GLY A 25 -13.33 11.52 -25.84
N GLU A 26 -12.37 10.78 -26.37
CA GLU A 26 -11.57 9.82 -25.60
C GLU A 26 -10.60 10.54 -24.66
N HIS A 27 -10.54 10.16 -23.41
CA HIS A 27 -9.48 10.58 -22.48
C HIS A 27 -8.78 9.35 -21.90
N TYR A 28 -7.61 9.56 -21.33
CA TYR A 28 -6.77 8.47 -20.80
C TYR A 28 -6.67 8.56 -19.28
N LEU A 29 -6.98 7.46 -18.61
CA LEU A 29 -6.74 7.28 -17.18
C LEU A 29 -5.30 6.79 -16.97
N LEU A 30 -4.54 7.48 -16.14
CA LEU A 30 -3.18 7.08 -15.77
C LEU A 30 -3.23 5.91 -14.79
N ILE A 31 -2.63 4.78 -15.18
CA ILE A 31 -2.50 3.58 -14.34
C ILE A 31 -1.18 3.64 -13.56
N CYS A 32 -0.07 3.86 -14.27
CA CYS A 32 1.27 3.85 -13.68
C CYS A 32 2.14 4.97 -14.23
N GLY A 33 2.98 5.55 -13.37
CA GLY A 33 3.97 6.55 -13.79
C GLY A 33 3.63 7.99 -13.44
N GLU A 34 2.85 8.23 -12.39
CA GLU A 34 2.43 9.55 -11.93
C GLU A 34 3.61 10.52 -11.75
N GLY A 35 4.70 10.07 -11.13
CA GLY A 35 5.89 10.91 -10.94
C GLY A 35 6.52 11.35 -12.26
N ARG A 36 6.55 10.46 -13.28
CA ARG A 36 7.04 10.78 -14.63
C ARG A 36 6.11 11.75 -15.34
N PHE A 37 4.80 11.52 -15.23
CA PHE A 37 3.81 12.42 -15.80
C PHE A 37 3.92 13.84 -15.20
N LYS A 38 4.01 13.94 -13.89
CA LYS A 38 4.19 15.24 -13.18
C LYS A 38 5.49 15.92 -13.62
N ALA A 39 6.60 15.20 -13.71
CA ALA A 39 7.88 15.75 -14.14
C ALA A 39 7.82 16.31 -15.58
N PHE A 40 7.24 15.56 -16.51
CA PHE A 40 7.07 16.01 -17.92
C PHE A 40 6.18 17.26 -17.99
N LYS A 41 5.09 17.29 -17.24
CA LYS A 41 4.22 18.46 -17.16
C LYS A 41 4.94 19.68 -16.60
N THR A 42 5.74 19.51 -15.54
CA THR A 42 6.53 20.61 -14.93
C THR A 42 7.59 21.14 -15.87
N LEU A 43 8.18 20.27 -16.71
CA LEU A 43 9.16 20.64 -17.74
C LEU A 43 8.52 21.26 -18.99
N GLY A 44 7.20 21.43 -19.02
CA GLY A 44 6.47 22.06 -20.14
C GLY A 44 6.34 21.19 -21.38
N HIS A 45 6.57 19.87 -21.27
CA HIS A 45 6.36 18.95 -22.40
C HIS A 45 4.88 18.80 -22.71
N GLN A 46 4.54 18.88 -24.00
CA GLN A 46 3.17 18.72 -24.52
C GLN A 46 2.80 17.24 -24.70
N GLU A 47 3.80 16.38 -24.83
CA GLU A 47 3.64 14.94 -25.10
C GLU A 47 4.50 14.12 -24.16
N ILE A 48 4.04 12.93 -23.81
CA ILE A 48 4.77 11.96 -23.01
C ILE A 48 4.60 10.57 -23.61
N PRO A 49 5.68 9.77 -23.75
CA PRO A 49 5.58 8.39 -24.18
C PRO A 49 4.70 7.57 -23.25
N ALA A 50 3.67 6.95 -23.80
CA ALA A 50 2.71 6.16 -23.04
C ALA A 50 2.48 4.79 -23.70
N MET A 51 2.32 3.77 -22.87
CA MET A 51 1.79 2.47 -23.26
C MET A 51 0.29 2.49 -23.00
N VAL A 52 -0.51 2.30 -24.03
CA VAL A 52 -1.96 2.22 -23.93
C VAL A 52 -2.38 0.77 -23.72
N MET A 53 -3.08 0.50 -22.63
CA MET A 53 -3.64 -0.80 -22.31
C MET A 53 -5.14 -0.67 -22.12
N ASN A 54 -5.93 -1.46 -22.84
CA ASN A 54 -7.38 -1.45 -22.65
C ASN A 54 -7.75 -2.42 -21.52
N VAL A 55 -7.98 -1.87 -20.34
CA VAL A 55 -8.34 -2.61 -19.13
C VAL A 55 -9.52 -1.93 -18.42
N ASP A 56 -10.30 -2.72 -17.67
CA ASP A 56 -11.35 -2.20 -16.80
C ASP A 56 -10.79 -1.46 -15.56
N ASP A 57 -11.67 -0.84 -14.79
CA ASP A 57 -11.28 -0.04 -13.64
C ASP A 57 -10.65 -0.88 -12.53
N GLU A 58 -11.13 -2.12 -12.35
CA GLU A 58 -10.60 -3.06 -11.38
C GLU A 58 -9.18 -3.48 -11.73
N SER A 59 -8.95 -3.89 -12.97
CA SER A 59 -7.62 -4.26 -13.47
C SER A 59 -6.65 -3.08 -13.42
N ALA A 60 -7.10 -1.88 -13.78
CA ALA A 60 -6.31 -0.65 -13.70
C ALA A 60 -5.89 -0.36 -12.25
N PHE A 61 -6.81 -0.50 -11.30
CA PHE A 61 -6.54 -0.34 -9.87
C PHE A 61 -5.52 -1.36 -9.35
N ILE A 62 -5.71 -2.64 -9.66
CA ILE A 62 -4.79 -3.72 -9.24
C ILE A 62 -3.39 -3.50 -9.82
N MET A 63 -3.27 -3.11 -11.09
CA MET A 63 -2.00 -2.80 -11.73
C MET A 63 -1.28 -1.64 -11.04
N SER A 64 -2.00 -0.55 -10.73
CA SER A 64 -1.45 0.59 -10.02
C SER A 64 -0.97 0.23 -8.62
N LEU A 65 -1.78 -0.50 -7.85
CA LEU A 65 -1.44 -0.96 -6.51
C LEU A 65 -0.21 -1.87 -6.53
N THR A 66 -0.17 -2.84 -7.42
CA THR A 66 0.95 -3.79 -7.56
C THR A 66 2.25 -3.08 -7.92
N GLU A 67 2.20 -2.10 -8.82
CA GLU A 67 3.37 -1.31 -9.21
C GLU A 67 3.90 -0.50 -8.03
N ASN A 68 3.03 0.11 -7.24
CA ASN A 68 3.40 0.85 -6.04
C ASN A 68 4.03 -0.07 -4.98
N ILE A 69 3.46 -1.25 -4.75
CA ILE A 69 4.03 -2.27 -3.84
C ILE A 69 5.42 -2.69 -4.31
N ALA A 70 5.59 -3.00 -5.59
CA ALA A 70 6.86 -3.44 -6.16
C ALA A 70 7.97 -2.40 -6.01
N ARG A 71 7.64 -1.12 -6.04
CA ARG A 71 8.60 -0.02 -5.83
C ARG A 71 9.07 0.14 -4.39
N ARG A 72 8.45 -0.51 -3.42
CA ARG A 72 8.71 -0.33 -1.98
C ARG A 72 8.61 1.13 -1.50
N LYS A 73 7.86 1.96 -2.21
CA LYS A 73 7.67 3.41 -1.94
C LYS A 73 6.21 3.76 -1.69
N PHE A 74 5.38 2.77 -1.41
CA PHE A 74 3.99 3.01 -1.04
C PHE A 74 3.90 3.56 0.38
N SER A 75 2.96 4.44 0.61
CA SER A 75 2.63 4.83 1.98
C SER A 75 1.86 3.69 2.65
N PRO A 76 2.05 3.46 3.96
CA PRO A 76 1.27 2.46 4.69
C PRO A 76 -0.24 2.62 4.51
N LEU A 77 -0.74 3.86 4.44
CA LEU A 77 -2.15 4.16 4.20
C LEU A 77 -2.62 3.70 2.82
N GLU A 78 -1.85 3.96 1.77
CA GLU A 78 -2.19 3.49 0.42
C GLU A 78 -2.31 1.98 0.37
N LEU A 79 -1.41 1.27 1.05
CA LEU A 79 -1.48 -0.19 1.12
C LEU A 79 -2.71 -0.66 1.90
N LEU A 80 -2.99 -0.07 3.07
CA LEU A 80 -4.17 -0.41 3.87
C LEU A 80 -5.45 -0.19 3.06
N THR A 81 -5.62 0.99 2.46
CA THR A 81 -6.78 1.34 1.64
C THR A 81 -6.91 0.41 0.43
N GLY A 82 -5.79 0.09 -0.24
CA GLY A 82 -5.79 -0.80 -1.39
C GLY A 82 -6.22 -2.23 -1.04
N ILE A 83 -5.72 -2.78 0.07
CA ILE A 83 -6.12 -4.12 0.54
C ILE A 83 -7.58 -4.12 1.02
N GLU A 84 -8.01 -3.05 1.70
CA GLU A 84 -9.40 -2.88 2.12
C GLU A 84 -10.35 -2.86 0.92
N GLN A 85 -10.04 -2.10 -0.11
CA GLN A 85 -10.84 -2.03 -1.33
C GLN A 85 -10.95 -3.39 -2.02
N LEU A 86 -9.87 -4.17 -2.10
CA LEU A 86 -9.91 -5.52 -2.67
C LEU A 86 -10.79 -6.47 -1.82
N ARG A 87 -10.72 -6.36 -0.48
CA ARG A 87 -11.60 -7.11 0.42
C ARG A 87 -13.08 -6.76 0.17
N ASP A 88 -13.41 -5.49 0.05
CA ASP A 88 -14.77 -4.99 -0.14
C ASP A 88 -15.33 -5.37 -1.53
N GLN A 89 -14.47 -5.59 -2.51
CA GLN A 89 -14.80 -6.18 -3.81
C GLN A 89 -15.03 -7.70 -3.74
N GLY A 90 -14.88 -8.33 -2.57
CA GLY A 90 -15.15 -9.75 -2.34
C GLY A 90 -13.95 -10.68 -2.52
N TYR A 91 -12.74 -10.16 -2.70
CA TYR A 91 -11.55 -10.99 -2.78
C TYR A 91 -11.16 -11.57 -1.41
N ASP A 92 -10.90 -12.86 -1.37
CA ASP A 92 -10.32 -13.51 -0.19
C ASP A 92 -8.82 -13.21 -0.06
N LYS A 93 -8.25 -13.57 1.09
CA LYS A 93 -6.83 -13.30 1.38
C LYS A 93 -5.87 -13.94 0.37
N LYS A 94 -6.23 -15.11 -0.18
CA LYS A 94 -5.39 -15.82 -1.16
C LYS A 94 -5.39 -15.09 -2.49
N ALA A 95 -6.57 -14.69 -2.95
CA ALA A 95 -6.74 -13.91 -4.18
C ALA A 95 -6.03 -12.55 -4.07
N ILE A 96 -6.16 -11.84 -2.93
CA ILE A 96 -5.46 -10.59 -2.69
C ILE A 96 -3.94 -10.79 -2.73
N ALA A 97 -3.43 -11.82 -2.05
CA ALA A 97 -2.00 -12.13 -2.05
C ALA A 97 -1.48 -12.43 -3.48
N GLN A 98 -2.22 -13.21 -4.24
CA GLN A 98 -1.86 -13.54 -5.63
C GLN A 98 -1.86 -12.30 -6.53
N LYS A 99 -2.89 -11.45 -6.41
CA LYS A 99 -3.02 -10.23 -7.22
C LYS A 99 -1.96 -9.17 -6.89
N THR A 100 -1.58 -9.05 -5.62
CA THR A 100 -0.65 -8.01 -5.14
C THR A 100 0.81 -8.45 -5.07
N GLY A 101 1.08 -9.75 -5.13
CA GLY A 101 2.42 -10.31 -4.92
C GLY A 101 2.88 -10.31 -3.46
N LEU A 102 1.98 -10.00 -2.51
CA LEU A 102 2.27 -10.07 -1.07
C LEU A 102 2.11 -11.50 -0.56
N SER A 103 2.75 -11.82 0.57
CA SER A 103 2.51 -13.13 1.20
C SER A 103 1.10 -13.20 1.83
N PRO A 104 0.44 -14.38 1.81
CA PRO A 104 -0.88 -14.54 2.42
C PRO A 104 -0.92 -14.18 3.91
N GLU A 105 0.18 -14.44 4.63
CA GLU A 105 0.33 -14.13 6.06
C GLU A 105 0.35 -12.61 6.27
N TYR A 106 1.03 -11.88 5.39
CA TYR A 106 1.08 -10.43 5.47
C TYR A 106 -0.26 -9.79 5.15
N VAL A 107 -0.93 -10.27 4.10
CA VAL A 107 -2.32 -9.86 3.76
C VAL A 107 -3.26 -10.14 4.93
N GLN A 108 -3.18 -11.33 5.54
CA GLN A 108 -3.97 -11.66 6.72
C GLN A 108 -3.70 -10.71 7.89
N GLY A 109 -2.45 -10.36 8.14
CA GLY A 109 -2.07 -9.40 9.16
C GLY A 109 -2.66 -8.02 8.92
N ILE A 110 -2.64 -7.55 7.67
CA ILE A 110 -3.25 -6.28 7.27
C ILE A 110 -4.78 -6.32 7.46
N LEU A 111 -5.45 -7.36 6.98
CA LEU A 111 -6.91 -7.53 7.14
C LEU A 111 -7.31 -7.61 8.62
N TYR A 112 -6.47 -8.26 9.43
CA TYR A 112 -6.68 -8.33 10.86
C TYR A 112 -6.54 -6.95 11.53
N LEU A 113 -5.50 -6.18 11.16
CA LEU A 113 -5.28 -4.82 11.64
C LEU A 113 -6.46 -3.90 11.27
N LEU A 114 -6.96 -3.99 10.02
CA LEU A 114 -8.12 -3.22 9.57
C LEU A 114 -9.40 -3.55 10.34
N LYS A 115 -9.58 -4.82 10.72
CA LYS A 115 -10.78 -5.28 11.46
C LYS A 115 -10.72 -5.00 12.95
N ASN A 116 -9.55 -5.19 13.58
CA ASN A 116 -9.40 -5.25 15.03
C ASN A 116 -8.45 -4.18 15.59
N GLY A 117 -7.75 -3.44 14.73
CA GLY A 117 -6.87 -2.35 15.14
C GLY A 117 -7.68 -1.18 15.68
N GLU A 118 -7.21 -0.58 16.77
CA GLU A 118 -7.80 0.65 17.26
C GLU A 118 -7.53 1.81 16.28
N GLU A 119 -8.47 2.75 16.20
CA GLU A 119 -8.35 3.95 15.37
C GLU A 119 -7.04 4.71 15.65
N ARG A 120 -6.68 4.83 16.93
CA ARG A 120 -5.42 5.46 17.36
C ARG A 120 -4.18 4.75 16.75
N LEU A 121 -4.21 3.43 16.64
CA LEU A 121 -3.13 2.64 16.05
C LEU A 121 -3.05 2.87 14.53
N LEU A 122 -4.19 2.89 13.85
CA LEU A 122 -4.27 3.19 12.42
C LEU A 122 -3.80 4.62 12.12
N MET A 123 -4.17 5.60 12.94
CA MET A 123 -3.67 6.98 12.84
C MET A 123 -2.15 7.07 13.05
N ALA A 124 -1.59 6.27 13.96
CA ALA A 124 -0.15 6.22 14.21
C ALA A 124 0.62 5.63 13.02
N VAL A 125 0.04 4.64 12.33
CA VAL A 125 0.58 4.11 11.07
C VAL A 125 0.51 5.16 9.97
N GLY A 126 -0.61 5.84 9.83
CA GLY A 126 -0.81 6.88 8.81
C GLY A 126 0.15 8.06 8.96
N SER A 127 0.45 8.47 10.19
CA SER A 127 1.40 9.53 10.49
C SER A 127 2.87 9.09 10.47
N GLY A 128 3.16 7.80 10.22
CA GLY A 128 4.52 7.26 10.21
C GLY A 128 5.15 7.06 11.60
N ARG A 129 4.41 7.27 12.70
CA ARG A 129 4.92 7.04 14.07
C ARG A 129 5.17 5.57 14.36
N ILE A 130 4.35 4.69 13.78
CA ILE A 130 4.47 3.24 13.94
C ILE A 130 4.56 2.61 12.55
N PRO A 131 5.59 1.78 12.27
CA PRO A 131 5.65 0.99 11.03
C PRO A 131 4.50 -0.01 10.95
N LEU A 132 4.00 -0.28 9.74
CA LEU A 132 2.88 -1.18 9.51
C LEU A 132 3.08 -2.57 10.14
N ASN A 133 4.28 -3.15 10.05
CA ASN A 133 4.59 -4.45 10.67
C ASN A 133 4.46 -4.45 12.20
N ALA A 134 4.84 -3.35 12.85
CA ALA A 134 4.67 -3.21 14.30
C ALA A 134 3.18 -3.08 14.66
N ALA A 135 2.41 -2.31 13.88
CA ALA A 135 0.96 -2.20 14.08
C ALA A 135 0.23 -3.54 13.92
N ILE A 136 0.59 -4.33 12.92
CA ILE A 136 0.07 -5.71 12.73
C ILE A 136 0.36 -6.56 13.98
N THR A 137 1.58 -6.46 14.52
CA THR A 137 1.97 -7.21 15.73
C THR A 137 1.18 -6.76 16.95
N ILE A 138 0.99 -5.45 17.14
CA ILE A 138 0.23 -4.86 18.24
C ILE A 138 -1.26 -5.27 18.16
N ALA A 139 -1.87 -5.14 17.00
CA ALA A 139 -3.26 -5.53 16.80
C ALA A 139 -3.48 -7.02 17.10
N GLY A 140 -2.54 -7.88 16.69
CA GLY A 140 -2.60 -9.31 16.96
C GLY A 140 -2.45 -9.68 18.43
N ALA A 141 -1.80 -8.86 19.25
CA ALA A 141 -1.63 -9.12 20.68
C ALA A 141 -2.87 -8.76 21.51
N GLY A 142 -3.61 -7.75 21.10
CA GLY A 142 -4.78 -7.21 21.83
C GLY A 142 -6.12 -7.58 21.20
N THR A 143 -6.35 -8.84 20.85
CA THR A 143 -7.51 -9.30 20.08
C THR A 143 -8.86 -8.92 20.71
N ASP A 144 -8.96 -8.98 22.04
CA ASP A 144 -10.22 -8.70 22.78
C ASP A 144 -10.06 -7.61 23.83
N ASP A 145 -8.86 -7.03 23.93
CA ASP A 145 -8.54 -6.03 24.94
C ASP A 145 -7.83 -4.82 24.32
N LYS A 146 -8.61 -3.77 24.12
CA LYS A 146 -8.12 -2.50 23.58
C LYS A 146 -7.05 -1.86 24.46
N SER A 147 -7.09 -2.12 25.78
CA SER A 147 -6.09 -1.60 26.70
C SER A 147 -4.69 -2.18 26.44
N VAL A 148 -4.62 -3.44 26.01
CA VAL A 148 -3.37 -4.11 25.64
C VAL A 148 -2.80 -3.48 24.36
N GLN A 149 -3.63 -3.18 23.36
CA GLN A 149 -3.16 -2.49 22.15
C GLN A 149 -2.61 -1.11 22.49
N ALA A 150 -3.32 -0.34 23.31
CA ALA A 150 -2.90 0.99 23.74
C ALA A 150 -1.57 0.96 24.52
N ALA A 151 -1.43 0.03 25.47
CA ALA A 151 -0.19 -0.13 26.23
C ALA A 151 1.01 -0.53 25.38
N LEU A 152 0.81 -1.45 24.44
CA LEU A 152 1.87 -1.86 23.50
C LEU A 152 2.25 -0.74 22.53
N GLN A 153 1.26 0.03 22.07
CA GLN A 153 1.50 1.19 21.24
C GLN A 153 2.33 2.24 21.99
N GLU A 154 1.96 2.59 23.21
CA GLU A 154 2.70 3.55 24.03
C GLU A 154 4.13 3.08 24.32
N ALA A 155 4.30 1.79 24.65
CA ALA A 155 5.61 1.20 24.87
C ALA A 155 6.47 1.21 23.59
N TYR A 156 5.88 1.05 22.43
CA TYR A 156 6.58 1.15 21.17
C TYR A 156 6.95 2.61 20.84
N GLU A 157 6.02 3.55 20.94
CA GLU A 157 6.26 4.98 20.66
C GLU A 157 7.28 5.59 21.61
N SER A 158 7.27 5.19 22.89
CA SER A 158 8.29 5.61 23.89
C SER A 158 9.65 4.92 23.74
N GLY A 159 9.78 3.98 22.81
CA GLY A 159 11.03 3.24 22.57
C GLY A 159 11.34 2.11 23.55
N LYS A 160 10.46 1.82 24.49
CA LYS A 160 10.63 0.74 25.49
C LYS A 160 10.54 -0.66 24.85
N LEU A 161 9.75 -0.80 23.78
CA LEU A 161 9.60 -2.06 23.03
C LEU A 161 9.86 -1.82 21.55
N ARG A 162 10.82 -2.52 20.97
CA ARG A 162 11.10 -2.47 19.52
C ARG A 162 11.50 -3.84 18.98
N GLY A 163 11.23 -4.06 17.67
CA GLY A 163 11.67 -5.25 16.95
C GLY A 163 11.28 -6.55 17.65
N SER A 164 12.25 -7.38 18.00
CA SER A 164 12.06 -8.68 18.63
C SER A 164 11.38 -8.62 19.99
N GLN A 165 11.56 -7.55 20.76
CA GLN A 165 10.94 -7.37 22.06
C GLN A 165 9.42 -7.25 21.97
N LEU A 166 8.91 -6.55 20.93
CA LEU A 166 7.48 -6.44 20.66
C LEU A 166 6.88 -7.81 20.31
N ILE A 167 7.59 -8.61 19.52
CA ILE A 167 7.16 -9.97 19.16
C ILE A 167 7.14 -10.88 20.40
N GLN A 168 8.14 -10.76 21.28
CA GLN A 168 8.18 -11.51 22.55
C GLN A 168 7.04 -11.11 23.49
N ALA A 169 6.78 -9.80 23.64
CA ALA A 169 5.66 -9.30 24.42
C ALA A 169 4.33 -9.87 23.94
N ARG A 170 4.08 -9.85 22.62
CA ARG A 170 2.92 -10.50 22.02
C ARG A 170 2.81 -11.98 22.40
N ARG A 171 3.88 -12.76 22.25
CA ARG A 171 3.88 -14.20 22.60
C ARG A 171 3.56 -14.46 24.07
N VAL A 172 4.06 -13.61 24.98
CA VAL A 172 3.77 -13.73 26.41
C VAL A 172 2.27 -13.47 26.70
N ILE A 173 1.72 -12.44 26.06
CA ILE A 173 0.28 -12.11 26.20
C ILE A 173 -0.58 -13.26 25.66
N GLU A 174 -0.27 -13.77 24.47
CA GLU A 174 -1.00 -14.89 23.86
C GLU A 174 -0.95 -16.15 24.75
N ARG A 175 0.19 -16.50 25.34
CA ARG A 175 0.33 -17.64 26.26
C ARG A 175 -0.51 -17.51 27.52
N ARG A 176 -0.60 -16.29 28.11
CA ARG A 176 -1.42 -16.06 29.32
C ARG A 176 -2.92 -16.15 29.07
N ARG A 177 -3.34 -16.01 27.82
CA ARG A 177 -4.76 -16.11 27.44
C ARG A 177 -5.21 -17.55 27.17
N THR A 178 -4.28 -18.43 26.87
CA THR A 178 -4.56 -19.86 26.61
C THR A 178 -4.43 -20.74 27.86
N GLN A 179 -4.10 -20.16 28.98
CA GLN A 179 -4.13 -20.80 30.32
C GLN A 179 -5.36 -20.37 31.11
#